data_631fe90a5937b993470a15db53015097
#
_entry.id   631fe90a5937b993470a15db53015097
#
_cell.length_a   1.000
_cell.length_b   1.000
_cell.length_c   1.000
_cell.angle_alpha   90.00
_cell.angle_beta   90.00
_cell.angle_gamma   90.00
#
_symmetry.space_group_name_H-M   'P 1'
#
loop_
_entity.id
_entity.type
_entity.pdbx_description
1 polymer ?
#
loop_
_entity_poly.entity_id
_entity_poly.type
_entity_poly.pdbx_seq_one_letter_code
_entity_poly.pdbx_strand_id
1 'polypeptide(L)'
;MQSKLVVAIWTILAIAVASVSAHAAAGAVYTESNSASGNVVYAFNRSEDGRLLSLGLGGYPTGGTGTGSGLENQGALAIDDANRFLFVVNAGSNTISVFRILDNSLSLVEVDSSNGKRPISVTVKRNVLYVLNNGGAVSDVDSIAGFAVSETGHLTPLISGLRLSGASVGPTQVSFNPDGDLLIVTERSTNSIDVFTVDQNGLASGPNVFPSAARGPFGFAFGKRGQVFVSELAGSASAYSVTRSGSLQKISGPIANGQSATCWLVLSADNRYAWVTNTGSGNVSSYTIAFDGTLSLLNAMALDTGSASHPIDIAVSNDARYIYLLTTGAGNIRGYAIATDGSLTPVTTVLGVLPSTTGLVAR
;
A
#
# COMPACT_ATOMS: atom_id res chain seq x y z
N MET A 1 18.24 73.22 -44.09
CA MET A 1 17.22 72.19 -43.78
C MET A 1 17.97 70.89 -43.62
N GLN A 2 18.19 70.45 -42.39
CA GLN A 2 18.82 69.17 -42.09
C GLN A 2 17.70 68.22 -41.59
N SER A 3 17.45 67.12 -42.34
CA SER A 3 16.53 66.07 -41.98
C SER A 3 17.20 65.09 -40.99
N LYS A 4 16.66 64.96 -39.80
CA LYS A 4 17.07 63.98 -38.80
C LYS A 4 16.42 62.63 -39.14
N LEU A 5 17.26 61.62 -39.43
CA LEU A 5 16.86 60.23 -39.59
C LEU A 5 16.69 59.60 -38.20
N VAL A 6 15.48 59.16 -37.85
CA VAL A 6 15.19 58.39 -36.61
C VAL A 6 15.28 56.91 -36.96
N VAL A 7 16.27 56.22 -36.41
CA VAL A 7 16.41 54.75 -36.52
C VAL A 7 15.73 54.16 -35.32
N ALA A 8 14.62 53.43 -35.55
CA ALA A 8 13.95 52.64 -34.51
C ALA A 8 14.60 51.25 -34.42
N ILE A 9 15.20 50.95 -33.26
CA ILE A 9 15.77 49.64 -32.96
C ILE A 9 14.65 48.77 -32.32
N TRP A 10 14.22 47.74 -33.05
CA TRP A 10 13.32 46.70 -32.52
C TRP A 10 14.15 45.64 -31.81
N THR A 11 14.04 45.57 -30.49
CA THR A 11 14.62 44.47 -29.70
C THR A 11 13.67 43.29 -29.72
N ILE A 12 13.99 42.23 -30.44
CA ILE A 12 13.24 40.97 -30.44
C ILE A 12 13.65 40.20 -29.20
N LEU A 13 12.71 40.12 -28.23
CA LEU A 13 12.82 39.29 -27.04
C LEU A 13 12.54 37.83 -27.43
N ALA A 14 13.58 37.04 -27.61
CA ALA A 14 13.44 35.58 -27.83
C ALA A 14 13.06 34.91 -26.51
N ILE A 15 11.79 34.51 -26.35
CA ILE A 15 11.35 33.67 -25.27
C ILE A 15 11.81 32.25 -25.60
N ALA A 16 12.82 31.75 -24.91
CA ALA A 16 13.21 30.35 -24.95
C ALA A 16 12.13 29.52 -24.24
N VAL A 17 11.22 28.92 -25.00
CA VAL A 17 10.32 27.88 -24.50
C VAL A 17 11.18 26.64 -24.26
N ALA A 18 11.55 26.38 -23.00
CA ALA A 18 12.14 25.12 -22.62
C ALA A 18 11.11 24.02 -22.93
N SER A 19 11.35 23.22 -23.94
CA SER A 19 10.58 22.00 -24.22
C SER A 19 10.80 21.07 -23.03
N VAL A 20 9.80 20.95 -22.15
CA VAL A 20 9.74 19.87 -21.17
C VAL A 20 9.56 18.59 -22.01
N SER A 21 10.65 17.85 -22.21
CA SER A 21 10.58 16.51 -22.77
C SER A 21 9.64 15.70 -21.87
N ALA A 22 8.50 15.31 -22.39
CA ALA A 22 7.63 14.35 -21.72
C ALA A 22 8.40 13.02 -21.67
N HIS A 23 9.12 12.77 -20.60
CA HIS A 23 9.70 11.45 -20.34
C HIS A 23 8.54 10.46 -20.22
N ALA A 24 8.61 9.35 -20.95
CA ALA A 24 7.66 8.26 -20.79
C ALA A 24 7.62 7.85 -19.31
N ALA A 25 6.42 7.62 -18.77
CA ALA A 25 6.28 7.20 -17.39
C ALA A 25 6.97 5.84 -17.19
N ALA A 26 7.92 5.77 -16.26
CA ALA A 26 8.59 4.53 -15.89
C ALA A 26 7.74 3.67 -14.95
N GLY A 27 6.63 4.21 -14.45
CA GLY A 27 5.69 3.58 -13.56
C GLY A 27 4.65 4.55 -13.05
N ALA A 28 3.93 4.16 -12.01
CA ALA A 28 2.93 5.01 -11.37
C ALA A 28 2.80 4.72 -9.88
N VAL A 29 2.26 5.69 -9.14
CA VAL A 29 1.90 5.58 -7.73
C VAL A 29 0.42 5.94 -7.58
N TYR A 30 -0.31 5.15 -6.81
CA TYR A 30 -1.73 5.35 -6.55
C TYR A 30 -2.00 5.35 -5.05
N THR A 31 -2.94 6.21 -4.63
CA THR A 31 -3.50 6.25 -3.27
C THR A 31 -4.96 6.66 -3.35
N GLU A 32 -5.76 6.41 -2.32
CA GLU A 32 -7.16 6.81 -2.29
C GLU A 32 -7.45 7.86 -1.22
N SER A 33 -8.40 8.76 -1.50
CA SER A 33 -8.77 9.84 -0.59
C SER A 33 -9.49 9.36 0.67
N ASN A 34 -10.17 8.22 0.60
CA ASN A 34 -11.09 7.69 1.60
C ASN A 34 -12.10 8.76 2.10
N SER A 35 -12.51 9.65 1.20
CA SER A 35 -13.44 10.74 1.50
C SER A 35 -14.87 10.21 1.65
N ALA A 36 -15.58 10.65 2.70
CA ALA A 36 -16.98 10.28 2.94
C ALA A 36 -17.96 10.93 1.94
N SER A 37 -17.58 12.03 1.30
CA SER A 37 -18.41 12.69 0.27
C SER A 37 -18.25 12.12 -1.13
N GLY A 38 -17.36 11.17 -1.32
CA GLY A 38 -17.00 10.53 -2.58
C GLY A 38 -15.52 10.15 -2.58
N ASN A 39 -15.22 8.86 -2.68
CA ASN A 39 -13.86 8.38 -2.71
C ASN A 39 -13.25 8.60 -4.10
N VAL A 40 -11.96 8.97 -4.17
CA VAL A 40 -11.22 9.15 -5.42
C VAL A 40 -9.85 8.49 -5.31
N VAL A 41 -9.33 8.00 -6.43
CA VAL A 41 -7.94 7.58 -6.56
C VAL A 41 -7.11 8.76 -7.04
N TYR A 42 -6.11 9.14 -6.27
CA TYR A 42 -5.03 10.01 -6.73
C TYR A 42 -3.99 9.17 -7.45
N ALA A 43 -3.66 9.53 -8.68
CA ALA A 43 -2.70 8.83 -9.52
C ALA A 43 -1.55 9.75 -9.90
N PHE A 44 -0.34 9.21 -9.89
CA PHE A 44 0.88 9.93 -10.22
C PHE A 44 1.72 9.11 -11.18
N ASN A 45 2.15 9.72 -12.30
CA ASN A 45 3.20 9.16 -13.12
C ASN A 45 4.54 9.23 -12.38
N ARG A 46 5.28 8.14 -12.40
CA ARG A 46 6.65 8.05 -11.89
C ARG A 46 7.63 8.13 -13.05
N SER A 47 8.54 9.10 -13.02
CA SER A 47 9.66 9.20 -13.95
C SER A 47 10.78 8.20 -13.60
N GLU A 48 11.75 8.02 -14.51
CA GLU A 48 12.88 7.12 -14.29
C GLU A 48 13.74 7.50 -13.07
N ASP A 49 13.79 8.80 -12.73
CA ASP A 49 14.51 9.32 -11.55
C ASP A 49 13.65 9.30 -10.26
N GLY A 50 12.48 8.66 -10.28
CA GLY A 50 11.60 8.46 -9.14
C GLY A 50 10.69 9.64 -8.81
N ARG A 51 10.72 10.72 -9.57
CA ARG A 51 9.81 11.86 -9.34
C ARG A 51 8.39 11.53 -9.70
N LEU A 52 7.45 12.15 -8.98
CA LEU A 52 6.02 11.97 -9.18
C LEU A 52 5.41 13.21 -9.83
N LEU A 53 4.60 12.98 -10.86
CA LEU A 53 3.79 13.99 -11.52
C LEU A 53 2.32 13.58 -11.44
N SER A 54 1.46 14.43 -10.90
CA SER A 54 0.03 14.14 -10.76
C SER A 54 -0.65 13.90 -12.12
N LEU A 55 -1.45 12.84 -12.20
CA LEU A 55 -2.31 12.52 -13.33
C LEU A 55 -3.71 13.07 -13.08
N GLY A 56 -3.98 14.24 -13.64
CA GLY A 56 -5.28 14.91 -13.52
C GLY A 56 -5.45 15.69 -12.21
N LEU A 57 -6.33 16.69 -12.27
CA LEU A 57 -6.74 17.50 -11.13
C LEU A 57 -7.95 16.84 -10.46
N GLY A 58 -7.87 16.60 -9.14
CA GLY A 58 -8.99 16.07 -8.35
C GLY A 58 -9.13 14.54 -8.28
N GLY A 59 -8.27 13.78 -8.97
CA GLY A 59 -8.27 12.32 -8.92
C GLY A 59 -9.35 11.65 -9.78
N TYR A 60 -9.46 10.32 -9.69
CA TYR A 60 -10.41 9.46 -10.43
C TYR A 60 -11.51 8.99 -9.48
N PRO A 61 -12.79 9.37 -9.67
CA PRO A 61 -13.89 8.94 -8.81
C PRO A 61 -14.02 7.41 -8.80
N THR A 62 -14.11 6.83 -7.60
CA THR A 62 -14.29 5.38 -7.44
C THR A 62 -15.74 4.93 -7.65
N GLY A 63 -16.72 5.85 -7.60
CA GLY A 63 -18.14 5.51 -7.58
C GLY A 63 -18.65 5.04 -6.22
N GLY A 64 -17.76 4.96 -5.21
CA GLY A 64 -18.11 4.66 -3.82
C GLY A 64 -17.73 5.79 -2.86
N THR A 65 -17.86 5.55 -1.56
CA THR A 65 -17.50 6.50 -0.51
C THR A 65 -16.52 5.89 0.48
N GLY A 66 -15.63 6.72 1.00
CA GLY A 66 -14.78 6.39 2.13
C GLY A 66 -15.45 6.68 3.48
N THR A 67 -14.68 6.56 4.56
CA THR A 67 -15.15 6.88 5.92
C THR A 67 -14.89 8.31 6.35
N GLY A 68 -14.04 9.06 5.62
CA GLY A 68 -13.58 10.39 5.99
C GLY A 68 -12.50 10.40 7.08
N SER A 69 -11.99 9.23 7.49
CA SER A 69 -10.95 9.07 8.52
C SER A 69 -10.04 7.90 8.17
N GLY A 70 -8.87 7.79 8.81
CA GLY A 70 -7.95 6.67 8.60
C GLY A 70 -8.61 5.30 8.79
N LEU A 71 -8.23 4.32 7.99
CA LEU A 71 -8.77 2.95 8.05
C LEU A 71 -7.99 2.04 9.00
N GLU A 72 -6.79 2.46 9.43
CA GLU A 72 -5.91 1.65 10.28
C GLU A 72 -5.58 0.30 9.64
N ASN A 73 -5.09 0.34 8.38
CA ASN A 73 -4.88 -0.83 7.54
C ASN A 73 -3.67 -0.68 6.62
N GLN A 74 -3.16 -1.79 6.11
CA GLN A 74 -2.28 -1.83 4.94
C GLN A 74 -3.01 -2.49 3.78
N GLY A 75 -2.77 -2.00 2.54
CA GLY A 75 -3.32 -2.60 1.33
C GLY A 75 -4.76 -2.19 1.00
N ALA A 76 -5.16 -0.91 1.20
CA ALA A 76 -6.44 -0.39 0.72
C ALA A 76 -6.57 -0.42 -0.80
N LEU A 77 -5.43 -0.48 -1.51
CA LEU A 77 -5.35 -0.67 -2.95
C LEU A 77 -4.46 -1.87 -3.29
N ALA A 78 -4.76 -2.54 -4.41
CA ALA A 78 -3.92 -3.58 -4.99
C ALA A 78 -3.89 -3.47 -6.52
N ILE A 79 -2.76 -3.87 -7.13
CA ILE A 79 -2.59 -3.96 -8.58
C ILE A 79 -2.42 -5.42 -8.95
N ASP A 80 -3.05 -5.88 -10.05
CA ASP A 80 -2.86 -7.26 -10.52
C ASP A 80 -1.43 -7.51 -11.05
N ASP A 81 -1.01 -8.77 -11.09
CA ASP A 81 0.34 -9.18 -11.51
C ASP A 81 0.73 -8.64 -12.90
N ALA A 82 -0.24 -8.42 -13.77
CA ALA A 82 -0.04 -7.92 -15.13
C ALA A 82 -0.09 -6.38 -15.25
N ASN A 83 -0.29 -5.67 -14.14
CA ASN A 83 -0.48 -4.21 -14.10
C ASN A 83 -1.63 -3.70 -14.97
N ARG A 84 -2.69 -4.51 -15.16
CA ARG A 84 -3.87 -4.18 -15.97
C ARG A 84 -4.97 -3.50 -15.17
N PHE A 85 -5.12 -3.90 -13.89
CA PHE A 85 -6.21 -3.47 -13.02
C PHE A 85 -5.70 -2.99 -11.67
N LEU A 86 -6.34 -1.92 -11.19
CA LEU A 86 -6.22 -1.40 -9.83
C LEU A 86 -7.54 -1.65 -9.11
N PHE A 87 -7.45 -2.30 -7.94
CA PHE A 87 -8.58 -2.56 -7.05
C PHE A 87 -8.51 -1.61 -5.86
N VAL A 88 -9.64 -1.03 -5.47
CA VAL A 88 -9.73 0.01 -4.45
C VAL A 88 -10.90 -0.27 -3.54
N VAL A 89 -10.69 -0.23 -2.22
CA VAL A 89 -11.78 -0.38 -1.25
C VAL A 89 -12.53 0.94 -1.09
N ASN A 90 -13.83 0.87 -0.85
CA ASN A 90 -14.69 2.00 -0.48
C ASN A 90 -15.34 1.67 0.87
N ALA A 91 -14.66 1.97 1.93
CA ALA A 91 -15.02 1.53 3.28
C ALA A 91 -16.35 2.11 3.79
N GLY A 92 -16.75 3.28 3.30
CA GLY A 92 -18.02 3.92 3.67
C GLY A 92 -19.23 3.33 2.96
N SER A 93 -19.09 2.94 1.68
CA SER A 93 -20.17 2.33 0.89
C SER A 93 -20.16 0.80 0.89
N ASN A 94 -19.19 0.15 1.52
CA ASN A 94 -19.02 -1.31 1.55
C ASN A 94 -18.84 -1.92 0.14
N THR A 95 -18.09 -1.22 -0.71
CA THR A 95 -17.87 -1.64 -2.09
C THR A 95 -16.37 -1.71 -2.44
N ILE A 96 -16.07 -2.34 -3.58
CA ILE A 96 -14.76 -2.37 -4.23
C ILE A 96 -14.93 -1.74 -5.59
N SER A 97 -13.99 -0.92 -6.00
CA SER A 97 -13.92 -0.38 -7.36
C SER A 97 -12.79 -1.01 -8.13
N VAL A 98 -13.03 -1.36 -9.37
CA VAL A 98 -12.05 -1.89 -10.30
C VAL A 98 -11.78 -0.85 -11.38
N PHE A 99 -10.52 -0.46 -11.52
CA PHE A 99 -10.07 0.42 -12.59
C PHE A 99 -9.19 -0.33 -13.57
N ARG A 100 -9.39 -0.11 -14.85
CA ARG A 100 -8.39 -0.43 -15.86
C ARG A 100 -7.29 0.62 -15.82
N ILE A 101 -6.05 0.15 -15.72
CA ILE A 101 -4.87 1.02 -15.78
C ILE A 101 -4.55 1.26 -17.26
N LEU A 102 -4.50 2.53 -17.64
CA LEU A 102 -4.07 3.01 -18.96
C LEU A 102 -2.73 3.75 -18.83
N ASP A 103 -2.07 4.07 -19.93
CA ASP A 103 -0.73 4.69 -19.92
C ASP A 103 -0.67 5.96 -19.05
N ASN A 104 -1.66 6.84 -19.14
CA ASN A 104 -1.69 8.12 -18.44
C ASN A 104 -3.04 8.39 -17.75
N SER A 105 -3.83 7.37 -17.45
CA SER A 105 -5.14 7.54 -16.82
C SER A 105 -5.65 6.23 -16.21
N LEU A 106 -6.74 6.35 -15.45
CA LEU A 106 -7.53 5.22 -14.97
C LEU A 106 -8.94 5.27 -15.59
N SER A 107 -9.48 4.11 -15.92
CA SER A 107 -10.88 3.97 -16.40
C SER A 107 -11.63 3.06 -15.44
N LEU A 108 -12.68 3.57 -14.79
CA LEU A 108 -13.53 2.77 -13.91
C LEU A 108 -14.22 1.68 -14.72
N VAL A 109 -14.06 0.42 -14.34
CA VAL A 109 -14.68 -0.77 -14.95
C VAL A 109 -16.00 -1.08 -14.27
N GLU A 110 -15.96 -1.22 -12.93
CA GLU A 110 -17.15 -1.51 -12.13
C GLU A 110 -16.97 -1.10 -10.67
N VAL A 111 -18.09 -1.07 -9.94
CA VAL A 111 -18.19 -0.95 -8.49
C VAL A 111 -19.06 -2.08 -8.01
N ASP A 112 -18.53 -2.96 -7.17
CA ASP A 112 -19.25 -4.14 -6.68
C ASP A 112 -19.23 -4.18 -5.13
N SER A 113 -20.14 -4.98 -4.56
CA SER A 113 -20.19 -5.22 -3.12
C SER A 113 -18.89 -5.88 -2.62
N SER A 114 -18.37 -5.46 -1.48
CA SER A 114 -17.27 -6.17 -0.80
C SER A 114 -17.70 -7.49 -0.15
N ASN A 115 -18.99 -7.85 -0.25
CA ASN A 115 -19.61 -9.00 0.44
C ASN A 115 -19.36 -9.02 1.95
N GLY A 116 -19.25 -7.82 2.54
CA GLY A 116 -19.07 -7.57 3.96
C GLY A 116 -19.28 -6.10 4.29
N LYS A 117 -18.84 -5.68 5.45
CA LYS A 117 -18.94 -4.28 5.92
C LYS A 117 -17.54 -3.70 6.10
N ARG A 118 -17.40 -2.42 5.71
CA ARG A 118 -16.18 -1.65 5.89
C ARG A 118 -14.95 -2.39 5.34
N PRO A 119 -14.85 -2.61 4.00
CA PRO A 119 -13.65 -3.16 3.41
C PRO A 119 -12.45 -2.22 3.69
N ILE A 120 -11.33 -2.81 4.13
CA ILE A 120 -10.15 -2.04 4.51
C ILE A 120 -8.88 -2.47 3.78
N SER A 121 -8.81 -3.71 3.30
CA SER A 121 -7.62 -4.23 2.63
C SER A 121 -8.03 -5.16 1.50
N VAL A 122 -7.29 -5.16 0.41
CA VAL A 122 -7.54 -5.96 -0.78
C VAL A 122 -6.23 -6.53 -1.30
N THR A 123 -6.29 -7.77 -1.79
CA THR A 123 -5.16 -8.45 -2.42
C THR A 123 -5.61 -9.22 -3.64
N VAL A 124 -4.77 -9.30 -4.66
CA VAL A 124 -5.08 -10.02 -5.90
C VAL A 124 -3.90 -10.87 -6.34
N LYS A 125 -4.18 -12.11 -6.74
CA LYS A 125 -3.18 -13.04 -7.28
C LYS A 125 -3.84 -14.03 -8.22
N ARG A 126 -3.22 -14.37 -9.36
CA ARG A 126 -3.74 -15.36 -10.32
C ARG A 126 -5.21 -15.16 -10.70
N ASN A 127 -5.63 -13.91 -10.92
CA ASN A 127 -7.02 -13.53 -11.19
C ASN A 127 -8.02 -13.91 -10.06
N VAL A 128 -7.55 -14.06 -8.84
CA VAL A 128 -8.38 -14.17 -7.63
C VAL A 128 -8.12 -12.97 -6.74
N LEU A 129 -9.18 -12.33 -6.30
CA LEU A 129 -9.16 -11.18 -5.41
C LEU A 129 -9.74 -11.58 -4.05
N TYR A 130 -9.10 -11.16 -2.97
CA TYR A 130 -9.67 -11.22 -1.62
C TYR A 130 -9.74 -9.85 -0.98
N VAL A 131 -10.84 -9.61 -0.28
CA VAL A 131 -11.14 -8.37 0.46
C VAL A 131 -11.27 -8.68 1.92
N LEU A 132 -10.65 -7.86 2.75
CA LEU A 132 -10.75 -7.88 4.21
C LEU A 132 -11.79 -6.84 4.65
N ASN A 133 -12.83 -7.31 5.30
CA ASN A 133 -13.93 -6.50 5.84
C ASN A 133 -13.79 -6.39 7.37
N ASN A 134 -13.66 -5.15 7.87
CA ASN A 134 -13.64 -4.84 9.31
C ASN A 134 -15.05 -4.55 9.81
N GLY A 135 -15.94 -5.54 9.67
CA GLY A 135 -17.35 -5.44 10.00
C GLY A 135 -17.60 -5.28 11.49
N GLY A 136 -16.78 -5.90 12.33
CA GLY A 136 -16.85 -5.79 13.79
C GLY A 136 -16.74 -4.35 14.32
N ALA A 137 -16.13 -3.45 13.57
CA ALA A 137 -16.08 -2.02 13.92
C ALA A 137 -17.42 -1.29 13.71
N VAL A 138 -18.36 -1.88 12.95
CA VAL A 138 -19.64 -1.27 12.56
C VAL A 138 -20.85 -2.20 12.74
N SER A 139 -20.83 -3.04 13.77
CA SER A 139 -21.93 -3.96 14.15
C SER A 139 -22.17 -5.16 13.21
N ASP A 140 -21.12 -5.66 12.57
CA ASP A 140 -21.12 -6.90 11.80
C ASP A 140 -19.96 -7.79 12.30
N VAL A 141 -19.48 -8.74 11.49
CA VAL A 141 -18.33 -9.59 11.81
C VAL A 141 -17.17 -9.30 10.89
N ASP A 142 -15.96 -9.42 11.42
CA ASP A 142 -14.75 -9.35 10.64
C ASP A 142 -14.63 -10.60 9.76
N SER A 143 -14.34 -10.39 8.46
CA SER A 143 -14.38 -11.47 7.48
C SER A 143 -13.52 -11.16 6.26
N ILE A 144 -13.19 -12.21 5.50
CA ILE A 144 -12.69 -12.07 4.13
C ILE A 144 -13.75 -12.53 3.12
N ALA A 145 -13.73 -11.95 1.94
CA ALA A 145 -14.55 -12.35 0.79
C ALA A 145 -13.68 -12.51 -0.45
N GLY A 146 -13.92 -13.56 -1.23
CA GLY A 146 -13.16 -13.89 -2.43
C GLY A 146 -13.95 -13.68 -3.71
N PHE A 147 -13.26 -13.28 -4.78
CA PHE A 147 -13.81 -13.02 -6.11
C PHE A 147 -12.88 -13.56 -7.19
N ALA A 148 -13.47 -14.12 -8.26
CA ALA A 148 -12.75 -14.33 -9.50
C ALA A 148 -12.72 -13.01 -10.29
N VAL A 149 -11.58 -12.68 -10.89
CA VAL A 149 -11.37 -11.50 -11.73
C VAL A 149 -11.33 -11.94 -13.18
N SER A 150 -12.26 -11.44 -14.01
CA SER A 150 -12.29 -11.75 -15.44
C SER A 150 -11.18 -11.04 -16.22
N GLU A 151 -10.94 -11.43 -17.46
CA GLU A 151 -10.00 -10.76 -18.39
C GLU A 151 -10.37 -9.28 -18.65
N THR A 152 -11.63 -8.91 -18.44
CA THR A 152 -12.14 -7.54 -18.59
C THR A 152 -12.15 -6.75 -17.29
N GLY A 153 -11.83 -7.40 -16.14
CA GLY A 153 -11.76 -6.78 -14.82
C GLY A 153 -13.04 -6.90 -14.00
N HIS A 154 -14.07 -7.63 -14.49
CA HIS A 154 -15.30 -7.85 -13.72
C HIS A 154 -15.10 -8.90 -12.64
N LEU A 155 -15.74 -8.66 -11.48
CA LEU A 155 -15.69 -9.52 -10.32
C LEU A 155 -16.86 -10.51 -10.32
N THR A 156 -16.57 -11.75 -9.98
CA THR A 156 -17.59 -12.78 -9.71
C THR A 156 -17.33 -13.37 -8.32
N PRO A 157 -18.29 -13.29 -7.39
CA PRO A 157 -18.11 -13.85 -6.03
C PRO A 157 -17.79 -15.33 -6.06
N LEU A 158 -16.73 -15.73 -5.33
CA LEU A 158 -16.34 -17.13 -5.10
C LEU A 158 -16.79 -17.58 -3.71
N ILE A 159 -16.50 -16.76 -2.69
CA ILE A 159 -16.86 -17.02 -1.31
C ILE A 159 -17.17 -15.69 -0.61
N SER A 160 -18.16 -15.68 0.25
CA SER A 160 -18.55 -14.50 1.02
C SER A 160 -18.58 -14.81 2.52
N GLY A 161 -18.12 -13.84 3.33
CA GLY A 161 -18.23 -13.88 4.78
C GLY A 161 -17.46 -15.00 5.47
N LEU A 162 -16.30 -15.43 4.93
CA LEU A 162 -15.42 -16.33 5.65
C LEU A 162 -14.84 -15.62 6.86
N ARG A 163 -15.19 -16.08 8.06
CA ARG A 163 -14.86 -15.42 9.33
C ARG A 163 -13.38 -15.50 9.64
N LEU A 164 -12.88 -14.49 10.34
CA LEU A 164 -11.58 -14.47 10.98
C LEU A 164 -11.60 -15.27 12.31
N SER A 165 -10.57 -15.13 13.13
CA SER A 165 -10.47 -15.85 14.42
C SER A 165 -11.60 -15.50 15.39
N GLY A 166 -12.25 -14.34 15.23
CA GLY A 166 -13.37 -13.85 16.04
C GLY A 166 -14.24 -12.83 15.30
N ALA A 167 -15.25 -12.33 15.97
CA ALA A 167 -16.21 -11.41 15.37
C ALA A 167 -15.73 -9.95 15.30
N SER A 168 -14.83 -9.54 16.21
CA SER A 168 -14.28 -8.17 16.28
C SER A 168 -12.81 -8.26 16.72
N VAL A 169 -11.97 -8.59 15.77
CA VAL A 169 -10.54 -8.90 16.00
C VAL A 169 -9.63 -7.73 15.65
N GLY A 170 -10.18 -6.66 15.05
CA GLY A 170 -9.43 -5.50 14.59
C GLY A 170 -8.41 -5.86 13.50
N PRO A 171 -8.86 -6.41 12.36
CA PRO A 171 -7.95 -6.82 11.31
C PRO A 171 -7.27 -5.61 10.68
N THR A 172 -6.08 -5.80 10.09
CA THR A 172 -5.28 -4.70 9.56
C THR A 172 -4.82 -4.91 8.13
N GLN A 173 -4.53 -6.13 7.71
CA GLN A 173 -4.11 -6.43 6.33
C GLN A 173 -4.52 -7.84 5.94
N VAL A 174 -4.89 -8.02 4.66
CA VAL A 174 -4.93 -9.31 3.97
C VAL A 174 -3.94 -9.30 2.81
N SER A 175 -3.16 -10.37 2.64
CA SER A 175 -2.30 -10.52 1.47
C SER A 175 -2.13 -11.97 1.09
N PHE A 176 -2.10 -12.22 -0.24
CA PHE A 176 -1.62 -13.49 -0.80
C PHE A 176 -0.12 -13.64 -0.61
N ASN A 177 0.32 -14.88 -0.45
CA ASN A 177 1.73 -15.21 -0.66
C ASN A 177 2.08 -15.14 -2.16
N PRO A 178 3.38 -15.10 -2.53
CA PRO A 178 3.82 -15.02 -3.92
C PRO A 178 3.28 -16.15 -4.82
N ASP A 179 3.06 -17.35 -4.25
CA ASP A 179 2.52 -18.50 -4.97
C ASP A 179 0.98 -18.45 -5.13
N GLY A 180 0.25 -17.63 -4.37
CA GLY A 180 -1.20 -17.49 -4.44
C GLY A 180 -1.96 -18.70 -3.89
N ASP A 181 -1.35 -19.51 -3.05
CA ASP A 181 -1.94 -20.68 -2.39
C ASP A 181 -2.17 -20.48 -0.88
N LEU A 182 -1.76 -19.32 -0.35
CA LEU A 182 -2.01 -18.90 1.03
C LEU A 182 -2.50 -17.46 1.08
N LEU A 183 -3.34 -17.17 2.09
CA LEU A 183 -3.66 -15.82 2.55
C LEU A 183 -3.25 -15.67 4.00
N ILE A 184 -2.70 -14.53 4.35
CA ILE A 184 -2.49 -14.13 5.75
C ILE A 184 -3.35 -12.91 6.06
N VAL A 185 -3.91 -12.89 7.27
CA VAL A 185 -4.56 -11.73 7.88
C VAL A 185 -3.90 -11.47 9.22
N THR A 186 -3.60 -10.20 9.51
CA THR A 186 -3.11 -9.75 10.82
C THR A 186 -4.25 -9.13 11.63
N GLU A 187 -4.33 -9.49 12.91
CA GLU A 187 -5.38 -9.09 13.85
C GLU A 187 -4.77 -8.38 15.05
N ARG A 188 -4.85 -7.05 15.06
CA ARG A 188 -4.19 -6.25 16.11
C ARG A 188 -4.79 -6.37 17.50
N SER A 189 -6.12 -6.61 17.60
CA SER A 189 -6.81 -6.64 18.89
C SER A 189 -6.68 -7.99 19.59
N THR A 190 -6.55 -9.07 18.85
CA THR A 190 -6.36 -10.44 19.38
C THR A 190 -4.88 -10.84 19.47
N ASN A 191 -3.98 -10.03 18.87
CA ASN A 191 -2.56 -10.34 18.70
C ASN A 191 -2.35 -11.64 17.93
N SER A 192 -3.13 -11.86 16.88
CA SER A 192 -3.14 -13.09 16.10
C SER A 192 -2.74 -12.84 14.65
N ILE A 193 -2.27 -13.91 14.03
CA ILE A 193 -2.00 -14.02 12.59
C ILE A 193 -2.82 -15.19 12.09
N ASP A 194 -3.80 -14.92 11.24
CA ASP A 194 -4.64 -15.92 10.61
C ASP A 194 -4.03 -16.36 9.29
N VAL A 195 -3.94 -17.66 9.08
CA VAL A 195 -3.45 -18.26 7.84
C VAL A 195 -4.56 -19.10 7.20
N PHE A 196 -4.88 -18.78 5.95
CA PHE A 196 -5.82 -19.53 5.13
C PHE A 196 -5.07 -20.23 3.99
N THR A 197 -5.44 -21.45 3.65
CA THR A 197 -5.00 -22.11 2.42
C THR A 197 -5.98 -21.77 1.30
N VAL A 198 -5.48 -21.60 0.07
CA VAL A 198 -6.29 -21.29 -1.11
C VAL A 198 -6.11 -22.38 -2.15
N ASP A 199 -7.20 -22.99 -2.58
CA ASP A 199 -7.16 -24.08 -3.57
C ASP A 199 -6.99 -23.55 -5.01
N GLN A 200 -6.93 -24.47 -5.98
CA GLN A 200 -6.76 -24.14 -7.41
C GLN A 200 -7.95 -23.38 -8.02
N ASN A 201 -9.11 -23.43 -7.37
CA ASN A 201 -10.31 -22.69 -7.76
C ASN A 201 -10.39 -21.31 -7.11
N GLY A 202 -9.39 -20.97 -6.30
CA GLY A 202 -9.34 -19.70 -5.57
C GLY A 202 -10.15 -19.69 -4.27
N LEU A 203 -10.59 -20.85 -3.77
CA LEU A 203 -11.39 -20.95 -2.55
C LEU A 203 -10.48 -21.03 -1.32
N ALA A 204 -10.64 -20.09 -0.39
CA ALA A 204 -9.94 -20.10 0.88
C ALA A 204 -10.58 -21.05 1.90
N SER A 205 -9.76 -21.70 2.72
CA SER A 205 -10.14 -22.53 3.85
C SER A 205 -9.30 -22.18 5.08
N GLY A 206 -9.92 -22.10 6.24
CA GLY A 206 -9.30 -21.69 7.50
C GLY A 206 -10.20 -20.76 8.32
N PRO A 207 -9.62 -19.94 9.24
CA PRO A 207 -8.19 -19.76 9.45
C PRO A 207 -7.53 -20.80 10.34
N ASN A 208 -6.22 -21.04 10.13
CA ASN A 208 -5.33 -21.52 11.18
C ASN A 208 -4.81 -20.29 11.93
N VAL A 209 -5.06 -20.20 13.23
CA VAL A 209 -4.77 -19.03 14.06
C VAL A 209 -3.47 -19.22 14.83
N PHE A 210 -2.55 -18.24 14.73
CA PHE A 210 -1.25 -18.26 15.40
C PHE A 210 -1.05 -16.98 16.23
N PRO A 211 -0.41 -17.05 17.40
CA PRO A 211 -0.07 -15.86 18.16
C PRO A 211 1.03 -15.06 17.45
N SER A 212 0.90 -13.74 17.42
CA SER A 212 1.99 -12.84 17.06
C SER A 212 3.06 -12.82 18.15
N ALA A 213 4.31 -12.57 17.77
CA ALA A 213 5.43 -12.51 18.70
C ALA A 213 5.35 -11.32 19.65
N ALA A 214 4.70 -10.22 19.21
CA ALA A 214 4.41 -9.05 20.03
C ALA A 214 2.99 -8.54 19.81
N ARG A 215 2.60 -7.55 20.61
CA ARG A 215 1.26 -6.99 20.61
C ARG A 215 1.01 -6.11 19.38
N GLY A 216 -0.17 -6.31 18.79
CA GLY A 216 -0.69 -5.50 17.70
C GLY A 216 0.01 -5.76 16.37
N PRO A 217 0.01 -7.02 15.83
CA PRO A 217 0.48 -7.26 14.48
C PRO A 217 -0.31 -6.40 13.50
N PHE A 218 0.40 -5.74 12.57
CA PHE A 218 -0.20 -4.75 11.72
C PHE A 218 0.11 -5.03 10.24
N GLY A 219 1.07 -4.34 9.66
CA GLY A 219 1.49 -4.57 8.29
C GLY A 219 2.45 -5.75 8.17
N PHE A 220 2.40 -6.44 7.04
CA PHE A 220 3.33 -7.53 6.77
C PHE A 220 3.67 -7.62 5.28
N ALA A 221 4.78 -8.29 4.98
CA ALA A 221 5.17 -8.63 3.63
C ALA A 221 5.76 -10.04 3.57
N PHE A 222 5.48 -10.72 2.46
CA PHE A 222 6.09 -12.01 2.16
C PHE A 222 7.50 -11.80 1.60
N GLY A 223 8.46 -12.47 2.22
CA GLY A 223 9.81 -12.60 1.70
C GLY A 223 9.97 -13.81 0.80
N LYS A 224 11.19 -14.09 0.41
CA LYS A 224 11.56 -15.28 -0.34
C LYS A 224 11.51 -16.50 0.59
N ARG A 225 11.35 -17.71 0.01
CA ARG A 225 11.42 -19.02 0.72
C ARG A 225 10.36 -19.20 1.83
N GLY A 226 9.14 -18.69 1.62
CA GLY A 226 8.05 -18.80 2.60
C GLY A 226 8.25 -17.99 3.88
N GLN A 227 9.07 -16.95 3.83
CA GLN A 227 9.25 -16.02 4.95
C GLN A 227 8.12 -15.00 4.98
N VAL A 228 7.73 -14.57 6.18
CA VAL A 228 6.76 -13.50 6.44
C VAL A 228 7.33 -12.58 7.49
N PHE A 229 7.34 -11.28 7.21
CA PHE A 229 7.82 -10.25 8.13
C PHE A 229 6.64 -9.39 8.54
N VAL A 230 6.45 -9.23 9.85
CA VAL A 230 5.28 -8.57 10.45
C VAL A 230 5.76 -7.42 11.34
N SER A 231 5.17 -6.23 11.16
CA SER A 231 5.34 -5.12 12.10
C SER A 231 4.34 -5.24 13.25
N GLU A 232 4.73 -4.75 14.41
CA GLU A 232 3.88 -4.81 15.60
C GLU A 232 3.79 -3.42 16.24
N LEU A 233 2.58 -2.98 16.57
CA LEU A 233 2.29 -1.68 17.20
C LEU A 233 3.12 -1.42 18.47
N ALA A 234 3.59 -2.49 19.11
CA ALA A 234 4.47 -2.43 20.28
C ALA A 234 5.87 -1.82 20.02
N GLY A 235 6.19 -1.44 18.77
CA GLY A 235 7.49 -0.87 18.41
C GLY A 235 8.51 -1.95 18.04
N SER A 236 8.11 -2.95 17.27
CA SER A 236 8.97 -4.08 16.86
C SER A 236 8.60 -4.60 15.46
N ALA A 237 9.43 -5.52 14.98
CA ALA A 237 9.13 -6.39 13.86
C ALA A 237 9.56 -7.82 14.15
N SER A 238 8.84 -8.80 13.60
CA SER A 238 9.11 -10.23 13.74
C SER A 238 9.11 -10.94 12.41
N ALA A 239 9.82 -12.05 12.34
CA ALA A 239 9.91 -12.89 11.16
C ALA A 239 9.37 -14.30 11.45
N TYR A 240 8.67 -14.84 10.47
CA TYR A 240 8.07 -16.16 10.50
C TYR A 240 8.39 -16.92 9.21
N SER A 241 8.35 -18.26 9.28
CA SER A 241 8.22 -19.14 8.11
C SER A 241 6.80 -19.65 8.02
N VAL A 242 6.25 -19.70 6.81
CA VAL A 242 4.95 -20.29 6.54
C VAL A 242 5.10 -21.45 5.56
N THR A 243 4.48 -22.60 5.88
CA THR A 243 4.44 -23.76 5.00
C THR A 243 3.21 -23.71 4.08
N ARG A 244 3.22 -24.45 2.97
CA ARG A 244 2.06 -24.57 2.08
C ARG A 244 0.81 -25.16 2.74
N SER A 245 0.97 -25.89 3.85
CA SER A 245 -0.15 -26.38 4.66
C SER A 245 -0.73 -25.33 5.61
N GLY A 246 -0.23 -24.08 5.58
CA GLY A 246 -0.70 -23.00 6.42
C GLY A 246 -0.16 -23.06 7.86
N SER A 247 0.93 -23.80 8.14
CA SER A 247 1.59 -23.74 9.45
C SER A 247 2.56 -22.56 9.50
N LEU A 248 2.49 -21.76 10.56
CA LEU A 248 3.33 -20.59 10.80
C LEU A 248 4.28 -20.86 11.97
N GLN A 249 5.57 -20.56 11.80
CA GLN A 249 6.59 -20.72 12.85
C GLN A 249 7.46 -19.47 12.91
N LYS A 250 7.72 -18.99 14.14
CA LYS A 250 8.58 -17.83 14.36
C LYS A 250 10.04 -18.16 14.03
N ILE A 251 10.68 -17.34 13.20
CA ILE A 251 12.12 -17.38 12.91
C ILE A 251 12.86 -16.49 13.91
N SER A 252 12.44 -15.21 14.03
CA SER A 252 13.10 -14.25 14.91
C SER A 252 12.12 -13.17 15.39
N GLY A 253 12.50 -12.45 16.42
CA GLY A 253 11.73 -11.34 16.97
C GLY A 253 10.99 -11.68 18.27
N PRO A 254 10.31 -10.69 18.86
CA PRO A 254 10.19 -9.30 18.36
C PRO A 254 11.52 -8.54 18.46
N ILE A 255 11.93 -7.89 17.38
CA ILE A 255 13.11 -7.02 17.33
C ILE A 255 12.64 -5.58 17.52
N ALA A 256 12.87 -5.03 18.72
CA ALA A 256 12.42 -3.70 19.08
C ALA A 256 13.19 -2.62 18.30
N ASN A 257 12.49 -1.54 17.90
CA ASN A 257 13.07 -0.36 17.25
C ASN A 257 13.06 0.88 18.15
N GLY A 258 12.46 0.81 19.33
CA GLY A 258 12.36 1.92 20.28
C GLY A 258 11.41 3.03 19.82
N GLN A 259 10.55 2.76 18.83
CA GLN A 259 9.60 3.72 18.26
C GLN A 259 8.16 3.42 18.70
N SER A 260 7.26 4.31 18.34
CA SER A 260 5.84 4.27 18.71
C SER A 260 4.94 4.05 17.49
N ALA A 261 3.95 3.17 17.64
CA ALA A 261 2.99 2.81 16.60
C ALA A 261 3.69 2.36 15.30
N THR A 262 4.48 1.28 15.38
CA THR A 262 5.14 0.64 14.24
C THR A 262 4.11 -0.14 13.44
N CYS A 263 3.81 0.30 12.21
CA CYS A 263 2.62 -0.12 11.48
C CYS A 263 2.91 -0.76 10.12
N TRP A 264 3.13 0.03 9.07
CA TRP A 264 3.27 -0.46 7.69
C TRP A 264 4.67 -1.00 7.43
N LEU A 265 4.75 -2.12 6.71
CA LEU A 265 6.01 -2.81 6.42
C LEU A 265 6.14 -3.13 4.94
N VAL A 266 7.32 -2.85 4.37
CA VAL A 266 7.73 -3.29 3.03
C VAL A 266 9.14 -3.87 3.04
N LEU A 267 9.45 -4.67 2.00
CA LEU A 267 10.74 -5.33 1.81
C LEU A 267 11.45 -4.80 0.57
N SER A 268 12.78 -4.86 0.59
CA SER A 268 13.57 -4.75 -0.65
C SER A 268 13.35 -5.97 -1.54
N ALA A 269 13.41 -5.78 -2.86
CA ALA A 269 13.17 -6.87 -3.82
C ALA A 269 14.19 -8.02 -3.71
N ASP A 270 15.38 -7.75 -3.21
CA ASP A 270 16.41 -8.76 -2.93
C ASP A 270 16.23 -9.46 -1.58
N ASN A 271 15.26 -9.01 -0.77
CA ASN A 271 14.95 -9.54 0.56
C ASN A 271 16.08 -9.34 1.60
N ARG A 272 16.89 -8.29 1.44
CA ARG A 272 17.95 -7.96 2.41
C ARG A 272 17.53 -6.93 3.44
N TYR A 273 16.52 -6.12 3.13
CA TYR A 273 16.07 -5.02 3.97
C TYR A 273 14.55 -5.02 4.14
N ALA A 274 14.10 -4.58 5.33
CA ALA A 274 12.74 -4.22 5.61
C ALA A 274 12.70 -2.78 6.14
N TRP A 275 11.66 -2.04 5.75
CA TRP A 275 11.36 -0.70 6.27
C TRP A 275 9.99 -0.71 6.91
N VAL A 276 9.87 -0.08 8.07
CA VAL A 276 8.61 0.02 8.80
C VAL A 276 8.34 1.48 9.17
N THR A 277 7.10 1.91 9.00
CA THR A 277 6.68 3.25 9.43
C THR A 277 6.36 3.24 10.91
N ASN A 278 6.71 4.32 11.60
CA ASN A 278 6.40 4.55 13.00
C ASN A 278 5.51 5.79 13.11
N THR A 279 4.20 5.59 12.97
CA THR A 279 3.21 6.67 12.86
C THR A 279 3.22 7.60 14.06
N GLY A 280 3.33 7.02 15.27
CA GLY A 280 3.38 7.79 16.51
C GLY A 280 4.68 8.57 16.72
N SER A 281 5.80 8.07 16.19
CA SER A 281 7.11 8.73 16.27
C SER A 281 7.39 9.67 15.10
N GLY A 282 6.64 9.57 13.98
CA GLY A 282 6.86 10.38 12.79
C GLY A 282 8.16 10.04 12.05
N ASN A 283 8.48 8.75 11.92
CA ASN A 283 9.71 8.31 11.27
C ASN A 283 9.57 6.91 10.64
N VAL A 284 10.63 6.42 10.01
CA VAL A 284 10.74 5.07 9.44
C VAL A 284 11.97 4.39 10.03
N SER A 285 11.82 3.16 10.52
CA SER A 285 12.93 2.29 10.92
C SER A 285 13.31 1.33 9.79
N SER A 286 14.55 0.86 9.77
CA SER A 286 15.01 -0.17 8.84
C SER A 286 15.64 -1.35 9.57
N TYR A 287 15.49 -2.55 8.95
CA TYR A 287 16.05 -3.81 9.43
C TYR A 287 16.83 -4.48 8.31
N THR A 288 17.85 -5.24 8.67
CA THR A 288 18.49 -6.22 7.81
C THR A 288 17.82 -7.59 7.95
N ILE A 289 17.77 -8.33 6.85
CA ILE A 289 17.23 -9.68 6.78
C ILE A 289 18.37 -10.62 6.37
N ALA A 290 18.70 -11.58 7.22
CA ALA A 290 19.65 -12.63 6.91
C ALA A 290 19.03 -13.68 5.95
N PHE A 291 19.86 -14.56 5.38
CA PHE A 291 19.40 -15.57 4.43
C PHE A 291 18.34 -16.51 5.03
N ASP A 292 18.45 -16.83 6.31
CA ASP A 292 17.50 -17.68 7.06
C ASP A 292 16.21 -16.95 7.47
N GLY A 293 16.12 -15.64 7.21
CA GLY A 293 15.00 -14.79 7.60
C GLY A 293 15.16 -14.09 8.94
N THR A 294 16.28 -14.26 9.61
CA THR A 294 16.56 -13.56 10.89
C THR A 294 16.60 -12.06 10.66
N LEU A 295 15.82 -11.31 11.44
CA LEU A 295 15.80 -9.84 11.47
C LEU A 295 16.85 -9.29 12.44
N SER A 296 17.48 -8.18 12.06
CA SER A 296 18.29 -7.34 12.94
C SER A 296 17.97 -5.87 12.67
N LEU A 297 17.84 -5.06 13.71
CA LEU A 297 17.63 -3.62 13.56
C LEU A 297 18.86 -2.99 12.89
N LEU A 298 18.67 -2.34 11.75
CA LEU A 298 19.72 -1.61 11.04
C LEU A 298 19.78 -0.16 11.52
N ASN A 299 18.62 0.52 11.50
CA ASN A 299 18.54 1.89 11.97
C ASN A 299 17.14 2.14 12.56
N ALA A 300 17.09 2.59 13.82
CA ALA A 300 15.86 2.90 14.52
C ALA A 300 15.11 4.11 13.89
N MET A 301 15.83 5.01 13.21
CA MET A 301 15.29 6.18 12.52
C MET A 301 16.02 6.36 11.18
N ALA A 302 15.73 5.46 10.22
CA ALA A 302 16.29 5.52 8.86
C ALA A 302 15.82 6.76 8.09
N LEU A 303 14.61 7.25 8.39
CA LEU A 303 14.07 8.52 7.91
C LEU A 303 13.38 9.23 9.07
N ASP A 304 13.70 10.49 9.27
CA ASP A 304 12.89 11.42 10.07
C ASP A 304 11.89 12.12 9.14
N THR A 305 10.60 11.95 9.41
CA THR A 305 9.53 12.61 8.63
C THR A 305 8.87 13.76 9.40
N GLY A 306 9.28 13.95 10.67
CA GLY A 306 8.74 14.92 11.61
C GLY A 306 7.62 14.34 12.48
N SER A 307 7.61 14.66 13.77
CA SER A 307 6.71 14.06 14.77
C SER A 307 5.22 14.20 14.48
N ALA A 308 4.81 15.25 13.73
CA ALA A 308 3.42 15.47 13.33
C ALA A 308 3.10 14.96 11.91
N SER A 309 4.04 14.28 11.26
CA SER A 309 3.85 13.87 9.85
C SER A 309 2.92 12.70 9.67
N HIS A 310 2.76 11.85 10.70
CA HIS A 310 1.93 10.64 10.67
C HIS A 310 2.22 9.80 9.41
N PRO A 311 3.41 9.17 9.30
CA PRO A 311 3.71 8.30 8.18
C PRO A 311 2.82 7.07 8.26
N ILE A 312 1.88 7.00 7.34
CA ILE A 312 1.01 5.86 7.09
C ILE A 312 1.28 5.38 5.69
N ASP A 313 1.20 4.13 5.47
CA ASP A 313 1.45 3.41 4.24
C ASP A 313 2.80 3.72 3.54
N ILE A 314 3.37 2.69 2.95
CA ILE A 314 4.67 2.70 2.29
C ILE A 314 4.65 1.68 1.15
N ALA A 315 5.18 2.04 -0.01
CA ALA A 315 5.22 1.18 -1.19
C ALA A 315 6.59 1.23 -1.88
N VAL A 316 7.05 0.08 -2.36
CA VAL A 316 8.26 -0.05 -3.19
C VAL A 316 7.85 -0.09 -4.65
N SER A 317 8.56 0.65 -5.52
CA SER A 317 8.35 0.59 -6.97
C SER A 317 8.69 -0.80 -7.55
N ASN A 318 8.03 -1.21 -8.63
CA ASN A 318 8.25 -2.53 -9.26
C ASN A 318 9.69 -2.75 -9.74
N ASP A 319 10.41 -1.68 -10.09
CA ASP A 319 11.83 -1.73 -10.44
C ASP A 319 12.75 -1.77 -9.21
N ALA A 320 12.17 -1.78 -8.00
CA ALA A 320 12.85 -1.86 -6.70
C ALA A 320 13.84 -0.71 -6.41
N ARG A 321 13.74 0.42 -7.14
CA ARG A 321 14.66 1.55 -7.02
C ARG A 321 14.17 2.61 -6.05
N TYR A 322 12.86 2.67 -5.78
CA TYR A 322 12.25 3.75 -5.01
C TYR A 322 11.26 3.22 -3.96
N ILE A 323 11.20 3.95 -2.86
CA ILE A 323 10.15 3.85 -1.85
C ILE A 323 9.32 5.13 -1.88
N TYR A 324 8.00 4.97 -1.80
CA TYR A 324 7.06 6.06 -1.59
C TYR A 324 6.38 5.91 -0.24
N LEU A 325 6.23 7.02 0.45
CA LEU A 325 5.72 7.10 1.81
C LEU A 325 4.57 8.11 1.86
N LEU A 326 3.41 7.68 2.31
CA LEU A 326 2.25 8.54 2.56
C LEU A 326 2.34 9.13 3.97
N THR A 327 2.33 10.45 4.08
CA THR A 327 2.37 11.18 5.36
C THR A 327 1.17 12.11 5.46
N THR A 328 0.09 11.63 6.08
CA THR A 328 -1.20 12.32 6.11
C THR A 328 -1.24 13.53 7.03
N GLY A 329 -0.49 13.51 8.14
CA GLY A 329 -0.34 14.68 9.00
C GLY A 329 0.41 15.83 8.32
N ALA A 330 1.34 15.51 7.41
CA ALA A 330 2.04 16.49 6.59
C ALA A 330 1.34 16.76 5.24
N GLY A 331 0.27 16.04 4.90
CA GLY A 331 -0.51 16.22 3.67
C GLY A 331 0.27 15.93 2.39
N ASN A 332 1.17 14.93 2.38
CA ASN A 332 2.03 14.68 1.24
C ASN A 332 2.39 13.20 1.01
N ILE A 333 2.89 12.91 -0.20
CA ILE A 333 3.61 11.69 -0.55
C ILE A 333 5.07 12.06 -0.78
N ARG A 334 5.99 11.34 -0.12
CA ARG A 334 7.44 11.51 -0.25
C ARG A 334 8.04 10.31 -0.94
N GLY A 335 8.92 10.54 -1.92
CA GLY A 335 9.66 9.49 -2.62
C GLY A 335 11.14 9.52 -2.25
N TYR A 336 11.74 8.33 -2.14
CA TYR A 336 13.12 8.11 -1.78
C TYR A 336 13.76 7.08 -2.70
N ALA A 337 15.00 7.31 -3.12
CA ALA A 337 15.80 6.30 -3.81
C ALA A 337 16.40 5.32 -2.79
N ILE A 338 16.40 4.03 -3.13
CA ILE A 338 16.95 2.96 -2.32
C ILE A 338 18.41 2.73 -2.74
N ALA A 339 19.33 2.88 -1.80
CA ALA A 339 20.74 2.54 -2.01
C ALA A 339 21.02 1.04 -1.74
N THR A 340 22.15 0.55 -2.20
CA THR A 340 22.55 -0.86 -2.06
C THR A 340 22.78 -1.32 -0.62
N ASP A 341 22.99 -0.38 0.30
CA ASP A 341 23.14 -0.60 1.73
C ASP A 341 21.82 -0.45 2.51
N GLY A 342 20.69 -0.23 1.81
CA GLY A 342 19.38 -0.04 2.39
C GLY A 342 19.10 1.39 2.88
N SER A 343 20.02 2.32 2.70
CA SER A 343 19.80 3.74 2.99
C SER A 343 18.86 4.39 1.97
N LEU A 344 18.15 5.45 2.39
CA LEU A 344 17.11 6.11 1.63
C LEU A 344 17.47 7.57 1.38
N THR A 345 17.45 8.01 0.11
CA THR A 345 17.77 9.39 -0.29
C THR A 345 16.53 10.07 -0.88
N PRO A 346 16.12 11.26 -0.42
CA PRO A 346 14.95 11.96 -0.92
C PRO A 346 15.04 12.27 -2.43
N VAL A 347 13.95 12.04 -3.18
CA VAL A 347 13.87 12.35 -4.62
C VAL A 347 12.68 13.23 -4.97
N THR A 348 11.55 13.13 -4.25
CA THR A 348 10.34 13.88 -4.57
C THR A 348 9.45 14.10 -3.35
N THR A 349 8.64 15.15 -3.40
CA THR A 349 7.53 15.37 -2.48
C THR A 349 6.35 15.94 -3.26
N VAL A 350 5.19 15.30 -3.17
CA VAL A 350 3.92 15.76 -3.73
C VAL A 350 2.98 16.16 -2.60
N LEU A 351 2.45 17.37 -2.66
CA LEU A 351 1.55 17.94 -1.67
C LEU A 351 0.07 17.76 -2.07
N GLY A 352 -0.84 17.93 -1.11
CA GLY A 352 -2.27 18.04 -1.35
C GLY A 352 -3.06 16.75 -1.13
N VAL A 353 -2.50 15.75 -0.43
CA VAL A 353 -3.31 14.61 0.03
C VAL A 353 -4.12 14.99 1.27
N LEU A 354 -5.33 14.43 1.37
CA LEU A 354 -6.23 14.70 2.49
C LEU A 354 -5.79 13.94 3.76
N PRO A 355 -6.16 14.40 4.95
CA PRO A 355 -5.90 13.66 6.20
C PRO A 355 -6.55 12.26 6.24
N SER A 356 -7.63 12.04 5.49
CA SER A 356 -8.32 10.75 5.36
C SER A 356 -7.68 9.80 4.35
N THR A 357 -6.73 10.29 3.52
CA THR A 357 -6.05 9.49 2.48
C THR A 357 -5.44 8.23 3.09
N THR A 358 -5.62 7.09 2.43
CA THR A 358 -5.11 5.79 2.87
C THR A 358 -4.72 4.93 1.67
N GLY A 359 -3.94 3.89 1.93
CA GLY A 359 -3.44 3.00 0.89
C GLY A 359 -2.38 3.63 -0.01
N LEU A 360 -1.37 2.89 -0.37
CA LEU A 360 -0.33 3.31 -1.30
C LEU A 360 0.18 2.09 -2.07
N VAL A 361 0.15 2.17 -3.40
CA VAL A 361 0.76 1.16 -4.26
C VAL A 361 1.59 1.84 -5.34
N ALA A 362 2.69 1.20 -5.74
CA ALA A 362 3.61 1.68 -6.75
C ALA A 362 3.90 0.60 -7.79
N ARG A 363 3.97 0.98 -9.07
CA ARG A 363 4.37 0.11 -10.18
C ARG A 363 5.52 0.68 -10.98
#